data_d5997b9f02323b25e5fdf5da72e55d9e
#
_entry.id   d5997b9f02323b25e5fdf5da72e55d9e
#
_cell.length_a   1.000
_cell.length_b   1.000
_cell.length_c   1.000
_cell.angle_alpha   90.00
_cell.angle_beta   90.00
_cell.angle_gamma   90.00
#
_symmetry.space_group_name_H-M   'P 1'
#
loop_
_entity.id
_entity.type
_entity.pdbx_description
1 polymer ?
#
loop_
_entity_poly.entity_id
_entity_poly.type
_entity_poly.pdbx_seq_one_letter_code
_entity_poly.pdbx_strand_id
1 'polypeptide(L)'
;ININVINIQSLWRGYNLRKEFKKKNDNYTFTILNRCLNKYISDLKFNDEINLLMSQKKRRNENFPSDISENITKFAIYKKYKIMPSWDTNKGDIIINKKNIFKQIEVKGFISSGPSSFGPTETWDLIYFVDGLNVRNKIFKVYEIKLSNKSKIWRSIKINEKETYGEIADKNMRGKLRGDFYTKFKNQLGYHCKLIFDGHISKLDNSI
;
A
#
# COMPACT_ATOMS: atom_id res chain seq x y z
N ILE A 1 5.75 -16.51 -49.76
CA ILE A 1 4.57 -16.07 -48.93
C ILE A 1 4.54 -16.78 -47.56
N ASN A 2 5.32 -17.86 -47.31
CA ASN A 2 5.23 -18.63 -46.06
C ASN A 2 6.05 -18.11 -44.87
N ILE A 3 6.97 -17.19 -45.05
CA ILE A 3 7.87 -16.72 -43.98
C ILE A 3 7.14 -15.80 -42.96
N ASN A 4 6.17 -15.03 -43.39
CA ASN A 4 5.43 -14.11 -42.53
C ASN A 4 4.44 -14.81 -41.58
N VAL A 5 3.86 -15.95 -41.99
CA VAL A 5 2.89 -16.69 -41.17
C VAL A 5 3.57 -17.41 -40.00
N ILE A 6 4.76 -17.96 -40.22
CA ILE A 6 5.54 -18.63 -39.16
C ILE A 6 6.00 -17.64 -38.11
N ASN A 7 6.41 -16.43 -38.49
CA ASN A 7 6.80 -15.39 -37.56
C ASN A 7 5.63 -14.88 -36.70
N ILE A 8 4.46 -14.71 -37.28
CA ILE A 8 3.26 -14.26 -36.53
C ILE A 8 2.82 -15.33 -35.53
N GLN A 9 2.81 -16.60 -35.90
CA GLN A 9 2.46 -17.71 -35.00
C GLN A 9 3.46 -17.88 -33.86
N SER A 10 4.77 -17.71 -34.11
CA SER A 10 5.79 -17.80 -33.06
C SER A 10 5.70 -16.61 -32.06
N LEU A 11 5.44 -15.41 -32.56
CA LEU A 11 5.21 -14.24 -31.75
C LEU A 11 3.94 -14.37 -30.89
N TRP A 12 2.88 -14.93 -31.47
CA TRP A 12 1.61 -15.13 -30.76
C TRP A 12 1.71 -16.22 -29.69
N ARG A 13 2.42 -17.32 -29.94
CA ARG A 13 2.74 -18.36 -28.94
C ARG A 13 3.60 -17.77 -27.81
N GLY A 14 4.63 -17.00 -28.14
CA GLY A 14 5.48 -16.33 -27.15
C GLY A 14 4.71 -15.31 -26.30
N TYR A 15 3.72 -14.62 -26.88
CA TYR A 15 2.84 -13.70 -26.13
C TYR A 15 1.92 -14.46 -25.17
N ASN A 16 1.28 -15.55 -25.62
CA ASN A 16 0.40 -16.35 -24.77
C ASN A 16 1.14 -17.04 -23.63
N LEU A 17 2.32 -17.62 -23.89
CA LEU A 17 3.17 -18.19 -22.83
C LEU A 17 3.54 -17.14 -21.81
N ARG A 18 3.98 -15.93 -22.21
CA ARG A 18 4.29 -14.85 -21.28
C ARG A 18 3.07 -14.40 -20.46
N LYS A 19 1.88 -14.38 -21.08
CA LYS A 19 0.63 -14.06 -20.40
C LYS A 19 0.24 -15.11 -19.37
N GLU A 20 0.41 -16.40 -19.68
CA GLU A 20 0.18 -17.51 -18.75
C GLU A 20 1.18 -17.52 -17.59
N PHE A 21 2.48 -17.33 -17.87
CA PHE A 21 3.50 -17.19 -16.81
C PHE A 21 3.21 -16.02 -15.88
N LYS A 22 2.82 -14.89 -16.43
CA LYS A 22 2.45 -13.70 -15.62
C LYS A 22 1.22 -13.99 -14.76
N LYS A 23 0.16 -14.57 -15.31
CA LYS A 23 -1.05 -14.94 -14.57
C LYS A 23 -0.72 -15.95 -13.46
N LYS A 24 0.15 -16.94 -13.72
CA LYS A 24 0.57 -17.93 -12.72
C LYS A 24 1.36 -17.29 -11.57
N ASN A 25 2.26 -16.35 -11.86
CA ASN A 25 3.01 -15.63 -10.84
C ASN A 25 2.12 -14.68 -10.03
N ASP A 26 1.18 -13.98 -10.65
CA ASP A 26 0.25 -13.09 -9.98
C ASP A 26 -0.65 -13.89 -9.00
N ASN A 27 -1.16 -15.05 -9.42
CA ASN A 27 -1.94 -15.94 -8.56
C ASN A 27 -1.13 -16.47 -7.39
N TYR A 28 0.13 -16.84 -7.61
CA TYR A 28 1.01 -17.31 -6.55
C TYR A 28 1.24 -16.20 -5.51
N THR A 29 1.50 -14.98 -5.98
CA THR A 29 1.71 -13.82 -5.10
C THR A 29 0.46 -13.48 -4.28
N PHE A 30 -0.74 -13.55 -4.88
CA PHE A 30 -1.99 -13.32 -4.16
C PHE A 30 -2.26 -14.41 -3.11
N THR A 31 -1.96 -15.67 -3.42
CA THR A 31 -2.06 -16.78 -2.46
C THR A 31 -1.14 -16.57 -1.26
N ILE A 32 0.09 -16.12 -1.49
CA ILE A 32 1.03 -15.78 -0.40
C ILE A 32 0.50 -14.63 0.43
N LEU A 33 0.04 -13.55 -0.18
CA LEU A 33 -0.57 -12.43 0.53
C LEU A 33 -1.71 -12.91 1.46
N ASN A 34 -2.59 -13.76 0.96
CA ASN A 34 -3.67 -14.32 1.78
C ASN A 34 -3.15 -15.16 2.97
N ARG A 35 -2.08 -15.94 2.78
CA ARG A 35 -1.46 -16.71 3.88
C ARG A 35 -0.85 -15.79 4.93
N CYS A 36 -0.09 -14.79 4.53
CA CYS A 36 0.49 -13.78 5.43
C CYS A 36 -0.60 -13.05 6.22
N LEU A 37 -1.66 -12.62 5.54
CA LEU A 37 -2.80 -11.96 6.15
C LEU A 37 -3.53 -12.86 7.16
N ASN A 38 -3.75 -14.14 6.82
CA ASN A 38 -4.37 -15.10 7.73
C ASN A 38 -3.53 -15.31 8.99
N LYS A 39 -2.21 -15.43 8.83
CA LYS A 39 -1.28 -15.56 9.97
C LYS A 39 -1.36 -14.31 10.85
N TYR A 40 -1.29 -13.12 10.27
CA TYR A 40 -1.40 -11.87 11.00
C TYR A 40 -2.72 -11.75 11.78
N ILE A 41 -3.85 -12.12 11.16
CA ILE A 41 -5.17 -12.11 11.83
C ILE A 41 -5.21 -13.11 12.98
N SER A 42 -4.57 -14.28 12.82
CA SER A 42 -4.44 -15.27 13.89
C SER A 42 -3.65 -14.73 15.09
N ASP A 43 -2.55 -14.01 14.80
CA ASP A 43 -1.72 -13.41 15.85
C ASP A 43 -2.47 -12.28 16.59
N LEU A 44 -3.29 -11.49 15.87
CA LEU A 44 -4.16 -10.51 16.51
C LEU A 44 -5.20 -11.15 17.44
N LYS A 45 -5.81 -12.28 17.04
CA LYS A 45 -6.75 -13.02 17.88
C LYS A 45 -6.09 -13.56 19.12
N PHE A 46 -4.92 -14.17 18.96
CA PHE A 46 -4.12 -14.69 20.07
C PHE A 46 -3.74 -13.57 21.08
N ASN A 47 -3.37 -12.38 20.58
CA ASN A 47 -3.11 -11.23 21.45
C ASN A 47 -4.35 -10.79 22.22
N ASP A 48 -5.56 -10.86 21.61
CA ASP A 48 -6.81 -10.55 22.32
C ASP A 48 -7.07 -11.55 23.43
N GLU A 49 -6.87 -12.86 23.17
CA GLU A 49 -7.02 -13.93 24.18
C GLU A 49 -6.07 -13.73 25.35
N ILE A 50 -4.79 -13.45 25.09
CA ILE A 50 -3.82 -13.12 26.14
C ILE A 50 -4.26 -11.87 26.92
N ASN A 51 -4.75 -10.83 26.24
CA ASN A 51 -5.19 -9.60 26.90
C ASN A 51 -6.43 -9.83 27.79
N LEU A 52 -7.25 -10.83 27.51
CA LEU A 52 -8.33 -11.24 28.41
C LEU A 52 -7.81 -11.91 29.70
N LEU A 53 -6.69 -12.62 29.62
CA LEU A 53 -6.05 -13.27 30.77
C LEU A 53 -5.24 -12.27 31.62
N MET A 54 -4.73 -11.20 31.01
CA MET A 54 -3.89 -10.19 31.66
C MET A 54 -4.72 -8.99 32.11
N SER A 55 -5.25 -9.00 33.34
CA SER A 55 -6.14 -7.96 33.86
C SER A 55 -5.49 -6.57 34.00
N GLN A 56 -4.18 -6.49 34.21
CA GLN A 56 -3.50 -5.23 34.56
C GLN A 56 -2.57 -4.67 33.48
N LYS A 57 -2.07 -5.46 32.54
CA LYS A 57 -1.13 -5.01 31.51
C LYS A 57 -1.46 -5.60 30.15
N LYS A 58 -2.21 -4.85 29.35
CA LYS A 58 -2.54 -5.27 27.99
C LYS A 58 -1.29 -5.33 27.11
N ARG A 59 -1.12 -6.46 26.42
CA ARG A 59 -0.11 -6.61 25.36
C ARG A 59 -0.47 -5.66 24.20
N ARG A 60 0.51 -4.95 23.71
CA ARG A 60 0.32 -4.06 22.55
C ARG A 60 0.17 -4.91 21.30
N ASN A 61 -0.81 -4.58 20.46
CA ASN A 61 -0.93 -5.19 19.14
C ASN A 61 0.29 -4.86 18.28
N GLU A 62 0.68 -5.81 17.46
CA GLU A 62 1.69 -5.59 16.43
C GLU A 62 1.20 -4.55 15.41
N ASN A 63 2.13 -3.78 14.88
CA ASN A 63 1.83 -2.85 13.78
C ASN A 63 1.34 -3.63 12.57
N PHE A 64 0.56 -2.97 11.70
CA PHE A 64 0.18 -3.58 10.44
C PHE A 64 1.43 -3.83 9.59
N PRO A 65 1.71 -5.09 9.18
CA PRO A 65 2.93 -5.42 8.45
C PRO A 65 3.03 -4.67 7.12
N SER A 66 4.22 -4.12 6.84
CA SER A 66 4.46 -3.34 5.62
C SER A 66 4.30 -4.17 4.36
N ASP A 67 4.82 -5.41 4.35
CA ASP A 67 4.71 -6.35 3.24
C ASP A 67 3.26 -6.66 2.85
N ILE A 68 2.35 -6.76 3.84
CA ILE A 68 0.92 -6.96 3.59
C ILE A 68 0.31 -5.69 2.99
N SER A 69 0.55 -4.52 3.58
CA SER A 69 -0.01 -3.25 3.09
C SER A 69 0.49 -2.88 1.70
N GLU A 70 1.76 -3.12 1.42
CA GLU A 70 2.37 -2.88 0.12
C GLU A 70 1.81 -3.82 -0.96
N ASN A 71 1.64 -5.12 -0.66
CA ASN A 71 1.01 -6.04 -1.61
C ASN A 71 -0.47 -5.71 -1.87
N ILE A 72 -1.25 -5.36 -0.84
CA ILE A 72 -2.62 -4.86 -1.02
C ILE A 72 -2.63 -3.66 -1.97
N THR A 73 -1.70 -2.72 -1.77
CA THR A 73 -1.57 -1.53 -2.63
C THR A 73 -1.23 -1.91 -4.07
N LYS A 74 -0.27 -2.83 -4.30
CA LYS A 74 0.07 -3.31 -5.65
C LYS A 74 -1.14 -3.89 -6.39
N PHE A 75 -1.90 -4.74 -5.73
CA PHE A 75 -3.11 -5.31 -6.33
C PHE A 75 -4.22 -4.26 -6.55
N ALA A 76 -4.40 -3.31 -5.64
CA ALA A 76 -5.35 -2.22 -5.81
C ALA A 76 -4.98 -1.32 -7.01
N ILE A 77 -3.70 -0.98 -7.17
CA ILE A 77 -3.19 -0.25 -8.34
C ILE A 77 -3.43 -1.05 -9.62
N TYR A 78 -3.09 -2.34 -9.61
CA TYR A 78 -3.32 -3.19 -10.79
C TYR A 78 -4.80 -3.29 -11.15
N LYS A 79 -5.65 -3.49 -10.16
CA LYS A 79 -7.10 -3.54 -10.40
C LYS A 79 -7.62 -2.25 -11.02
N LYS A 80 -7.17 -1.10 -10.53
CA LYS A 80 -7.64 0.22 -10.96
C LYS A 80 -7.05 0.67 -12.30
N TYR A 81 -5.74 0.46 -12.49
CA TYR A 81 -4.98 1.07 -13.58
C TYR A 81 -4.41 0.06 -14.58
N LYS A 82 -4.53 -1.25 -14.30
CA LYS A 82 -3.95 -2.34 -15.10
C LYS A 82 -2.41 -2.24 -15.23
N ILE A 83 -1.78 -1.68 -14.20
CA ILE A 83 -0.33 -1.55 -14.07
C ILE A 83 0.07 -2.26 -12.78
N MET A 84 0.89 -3.31 -12.89
CA MET A 84 1.43 -3.99 -11.71
C MET A 84 2.72 -3.29 -11.26
N PRO A 85 2.73 -2.69 -10.07
CA PRO A 85 3.97 -2.14 -9.51
C PRO A 85 4.96 -3.24 -9.16
N SER A 86 6.24 -2.90 -9.18
CA SER A 86 7.33 -3.76 -8.66
C SER A 86 7.81 -3.24 -7.31
N TRP A 87 8.56 -4.09 -6.61
CA TRP A 87 9.25 -3.68 -5.40
C TRP A 87 10.37 -2.70 -5.74
N ASP A 88 10.53 -1.66 -4.92
CA ASP A 88 11.71 -0.80 -4.99
C ASP A 88 12.77 -1.36 -4.04
N THR A 89 13.91 -1.72 -4.60
CA THR A 89 15.04 -2.24 -3.81
C THR A 89 15.95 -1.12 -3.28
N ASN A 90 15.71 0.14 -3.66
CA ASN A 90 16.66 1.22 -3.40
C ASN A 90 16.17 2.32 -2.45
N LYS A 91 14.96 2.84 -2.60
CA LYS A 91 14.55 4.06 -1.87
C LYS A 91 13.05 4.18 -1.53
N GLY A 92 12.23 3.23 -1.90
CA GLY A 92 10.79 3.30 -1.66
C GLY A 92 10.24 1.93 -1.35
N ASP A 93 8.94 1.86 -1.12
CA ASP A 93 8.29 0.57 -0.89
C ASP A 93 8.03 -0.14 -2.22
N ILE A 94 7.44 0.59 -3.18
CA ILE A 94 7.13 0.07 -4.53
C ILE A 94 7.35 1.13 -5.60
N ILE A 95 7.57 0.70 -6.84
CA ILE A 95 7.73 1.58 -8.01
C ILE A 95 6.75 1.25 -9.12
N ILE A 96 6.31 2.27 -9.82
CA ILE A 96 5.64 2.15 -11.11
C ILE A 96 6.61 2.57 -12.20
N ASN A 97 6.85 1.66 -13.15
CA ASN A 97 7.56 1.95 -14.39
C ASN A 97 6.58 1.87 -15.55
N LYS A 98 6.29 3.01 -16.16
CA LYS A 98 5.45 3.08 -17.36
C LYS A 98 6.08 4.01 -18.38
N LYS A 99 6.42 3.48 -19.56
CA LYS A 99 7.00 4.25 -20.67
C LYS A 99 8.20 5.12 -20.24
N ASN A 100 9.14 4.52 -19.50
CA ASN A 100 10.34 5.18 -18.96
C ASN A 100 10.08 6.27 -17.90
N ILE A 101 8.86 6.37 -17.41
CA ILE A 101 8.55 7.23 -16.26
C ILE A 101 8.57 6.35 -15.00
N PHE A 102 9.53 6.60 -14.13
CA PHE A 102 9.64 5.95 -12.83
C PHE A 102 8.95 6.82 -11.78
N LYS A 103 8.10 6.20 -10.97
CA LYS A 103 7.49 6.85 -9.80
C LYS A 103 7.74 6.03 -8.56
N GLN A 104 8.37 6.66 -7.59
CA GLN A 104 8.53 6.09 -6.25
C GLN A 104 7.23 6.23 -5.48
N ILE A 105 6.84 5.15 -4.84
CA ILE A 105 5.59 5.06 -4.07
C ILE A 105 5.93 4.68 -2.65
N GLU A 106 5.44 5.47 -1.73
CA GLU A 106 5.41 5.17 -0.30
C GLU A 106 4.07 4.56 0.07
N VAL A 107 4.07 3.57 0.97
CA VAL A 107 2.86 2.91 1.45
C VAL A 107 2.81 2.98 2.98
N LYS A 108 1.71 3.45 3.52
CA LYS A 108 1.47 3.46 4.97
C LYS A 108 0.21 2.67 5.29
N GLY A 109 0.38 1.55 5.99
CA GLY A 109 -0.73 0.74 6.48
C GLY A 109 -1.06 1.06 7.93
N PHE A 110 -2.34 0.99 8.31
CA PHE A 110 -2.79 1.18 9.69
C PHE A 110 -3.98 0.30 10.04
N ILE A 111 -4.05 -0.12 11.30
CA ILE A 111 -5.15 -0.92 11.89
C ILE A 111 -5.75 -0.25 13.12
N SER A 112 -5.32 0.96 13.41
CA SER A 112 -5.79 1.78 14.54
C SER A 112 -5.86 3.24 14.12
N SER A 113 -5.63 4.18 15.00
CA SER A 113 -5.79 5.62 14.79
C SER A 113 -4.87 6.28 13.75
N GLY A 114 -4.27 5.52 12.85
CA GLY A 114 -3.61 6.06 11.67
C GLY A 114 -2.10 5.92 11.62
N PRO A 115 -1.48 6.39 10.52
CA PRO A 115 -0.06 6.25 10.26
C PRO A 115 0.75 7.05 11.27
N SER A 116 1.75 6.42 11.81
CA SER A 116 2.45 6.95 12.97
C SER A 116 3.63 7.85 12.65
N SER A 117 4.30 7.68 11.53
CA SER A 117 5.50 8.49 11.28
C SER A 117 5.98 8.49 9.85
N PHE A 118 6.61 9.62 9.47
CA PHE A 118 7.37 9.77 8.24
C PHE A 118 8.82 10.12 8.60
N GLY A 119 9.77 9.45 7.98
CA GLY A 119 11.18 9.77 8.15
C GLY A 119 11.53 11.10 7.46
N PRO A 120 12.51 11.87 7.97
CA PRO A 120 12.91 13.13 7.35
C PRO A 120 13.58 12.93 5.98
N THR A 121 14.14 11.75 5.76
CA THR A 121 14.83 11.37 4.51
C THR A 121 13.95 10.58 3.55
N GLU A 122 12.74 10.21 3.94
CA GLU A 122 11.81 9.52 3.05
C GLU A 122 11.42 10.42 1.87
N THR A 123 11.43 9.84 0.68
CA THR A 123 11.06 10.55 -0.56
C THR A 123 10.08 9.70 -1.36
N TRP A 124 9.06 10.35 -1.92
CA TRP A 124 8.09 9.71 -2.80
C TRP A 124 7.50 10.70 -3.80
N ASP A 125 7.02 10.15 -4.91
CA ASP A 125 6.20 10.88 -5.89
C ASP A 125 4.71 10.72 -5.59
N LEU A 126 4.34 9.56 -5.07
CA LEU A 126 2.98 9.15 -4.72
C LEU A 126 3.00 8.50 -3.35
N ILE A 127 1.95 8.69 -2.56
CA ILE A 127 1.78 7.95 -1.32
C ILE A 127 0.41 7.28 -1.27
N TYR A 128 0.39 6.05 -0.75
CA TYR A 128 -0.83 5.29 -0.53
C TYR A 128 -1.03 5.01 0.94
N PHE A 129 -2.29 5.06 1.36
CA PHE A 129 -2.69 4.64 2.70
C PHE A 129 -3.59 3.42 2.60
N VAL A 130 -3.26 2.38 3.36
CA VAL A 130 -4.05 1.17 3.48
C VAL A 130 -4.74 1.18 4.84
N ASP A 131 -6.04 1.41 4.81
CA ASP A 131 -6.90 1.29 5.97
C ASP A 131 -7.23 -0.18 6.20
N GLY A 132 -6.68 -0.73 7.27
CA GLY A 132 -6.92 -2.07 7.79
C GLY A 132 -7.74 -2.08 9.09
N LEU A 133 -8.51 -1.03 9.41
CA LEU A 133 -9.34 -0.99 10.62
C LEU A 133 -10.29 -2.20 10.72
N ASN A 134 -10.69 -2.75 9.57
CA ASN A 134 -11.50 -3.95 9.48
C ASN A 134 -10.71 -5.18 8.98
N VAL A 135 -9.43 -5.26 9.34
CA VAL A 135 -8.51 -6.34 8.92
C VAL A 135 -8.99 -7.74 9.32
N ARG A 136 -9.64 -7.88 10.48
CA ARG A 136 -10.16 -9.15 10.96
C ARG A 136 -11.19 -9.78 10.02
N ASN A 137 -11.93 -8.96 9.30
CA ASN A 137 -12.90 -9.36 8.27
C ASN A 137 -12.27 -9.28 6.86
N LYS A 138 -10.95 -9.04 6.74
CA LYS A 138 -10.23 -8.91 5.48
C LYS A 138 -10.80 -7.82 4.56
N ILE A 139 -11.38 -6.77 5.14
CA ILE A 139 -11.91 -5.61 4.42
C ILE A 139 -10.94 -4.47 4.55
N PHE A 140 -10.58 -3.86 3.41
CA PHE A 140 -9.59 -2.80 3.31
C PHE A 140 -10.10 -1.66 2.47
N LYS A 141 -9.57 -0.45 2.77
CA LYS A 141 -9.66 0.70 1.86
C LYS A 141 -8.26 1.14 1.47
N VAL A 142 -8.08 1.46 0.20
CA VAL A 142 -6.80 1.97 -0.31
C VAL A 142 -7.02 3.37 -0.86
N TYR A 143 -6.30 4.32 -0.30
CA TYR A 143 -6.32 5.72 -0.70
C TYR A 143 -5.05 6.07 -1.46
N GLU A 144 -5.21 6.73 -2.60
CA GLU A 144 -4.14 7.25 -3.44
C GLU A 144 -4.00 8.75 -3.23
N ILE A 145 -2.77 9.23 -3.02
CA ILE A 145 -2.47 10.64 -2.93
C ILE A 145 -1.35 10.95 -3.92
N LYS A 146 -1.70 11.68 -4.99
CA LYS A 146 -0.77 12.06 -6.07
C LYS A 146 -0.01 13.35 -5.73
N LEU A 147 0.62 13.35 -4.59
CA LEU A 147 1.46 14.44 -4.10
C LEU A 147 2.80 13.89 -3.64
N SER A 148 3.88 14.47 -4.13
CA SER A 148 5.20 14.16 -3.58
C SER A 148 5.36 14.79 -2.19
N ASN A 149 6.27 14.25 -1.39
CA ASN A 149 6.61 14.81 -0.08
C ASN A 149 7.17 16.23 -0.16
N LYS A 150 7.65 16.66 -1.34
CA LYS A 150 8.17 18.02 -1.61
C LYS A 150 7.08 19.00 -2.06
N SER A 151 5.86 18.55 -2.34
CA SER A 151 4.79 19.44 -2.80
C SER A 151 4.39 20.42 -1.70
N LYS A 152 4.05 21.65 -2.08
CA LYS A 152 3.61 22.70 -1.14
C LYS A 152 2.39 22.22 -0.32
N ILE A 153 1.46 21.54 -0.98
CA ILE A 153 0.24 21.01 -0.34
C ILE A 153 0.58 19.99 0.74
N TRP A 154 1.45 19.00 0.43
CA TRP A 154 1.86 18.02 1.43
C TRP A 154 2.60 18.68 2.60
N ARG A 155 3.52 19.60 2.28
CA ARG A 155 4.31 20.31 3.29
C ARG A 155 3.49 21.20 4.20
N SER A 156 2.33 21.70 3.76
CA SER A 156 1.42 22.54 4.57
C SER A 156 0.49 21.75 5.49
N ILE A 157 0.47 20.41 5.41
CA ILE A 157 -0.37 19.58 6.28
C ILE A 157 0.03 19.81 7.74
N LYS A 158 -0.93 20.21 8.56
CA LYS A 158 -0.75 20.34 10.00
C LYS A 158 -0.64 18.96 10.64
N ILE A 159 0.45 18.71 11.33
CA ILE A 159 0.67 17.49 12.11
C ILE A 159 0.26 17.66 13.58
N ASN A 160 0.30 18.86 14.05
CA ASN A 160 -0.26 19.29 15.33
C ASN A 160 -0.76 20.72 15.21
N GLU A 161 -1.20 21.33 16.32
CA GLU A 161 -1.74 22.70 16.32
C GLU A 161 -0.70 23.76 15.94
N LYS A 162 0.59 23.48 16.18
CA LYS A 162 1.68 24.45 16.05
C LYS A 162 2.53 24.25 14.80
N GLU A 163 2.61 23.03 14.26
CA GLU A 163 3.60 22.68 13.25
C GLU A 163 2.99 21.96 12.07
N THR A 164 3.53 22.26 10.90
CA THR A 164 3.26 21.55 9.65
C THR A 164 4.28 20.43 9.40
N TYR A 165 3.95 19.52 8.46
CA TYR A 165 4.89 18.50 8.00
C TYR A 165 6.19 19.14 7.47
N GLY A 166 6.07 20.24 6.71
CA GLY A 166 7.22 20.93 6.14
C GLY A 166 8.19 21.45 7.17
N GLU A 167 7.68 22.11 8.21
CA GLU A 167 8.51 22.67 9.29
C GLU A 167 9.25 21.60 10.08
N ILE A 168 8.63 20.45 10.31
CA ILE A 168 9.30 19.33 10.99
C ILE A 168 10.34 18.66 10.09
N ALA A 169 10.03 18.49 8.81
CA ALA A 169 10.97 17.93 7.85
C ALA A 169 12.22 18.82 7.69
N ASP A 170 12.05 20.15 7.68
CA ASP A 170 13.16 21.12 7.61
C ASP A 170 14.07 21.08 8.85
N LYS A 171 13.53 20.72 10.00
CA LYS A 171 14.30 20.45 11.21
C LYS A 171 15.01 19.09 11.20
N ASN A 172 14.94 18.35 10.09
CA ASN A 172 15.44 16.97 9.96
C ASN A 172 14.87 16.03 11.05
N MET A 173 13.67 16.29 11.49
CA MET A 173 12.99 15.50 12.51
C MET A 173 11.96 14.55 11.88
N ARG A 174 11.76 13.41 12.53
CA ARG A 174 10.74 12.45 12.11
C ARG A 174 9.36 13.03 12.45
N GLY A 175 8.58 13.35 11.43
CA GLY A 175 7.19 13.76 11.57
C GLY A 175 6.36 12.63 12.14
N LYS A 176 6.10 12.66 13.44
CA LYS A 176 5.14 11.73 14.06
C LYS A 176 3.76 12.35 13.93
N LEU A 177 3.00 11.84 13.02
CA LEU A 177 1.60 12.19 12.92
C LEU A 177 0.83 11.43 13.99
N ARG A 178 0.59 12.11 15.08
CA ARG A 178 -0.32 11.64 16.11
C ARG A 178 -1.74 11.96 15.65
N GLY A 179 -2.53 10.94 15.38
CA GLY A 179 -3.94 11.13 15.08
C GLY A 179 -4.46 10.28 13.93
N ASP A 180 -5.76 10.28 13.85
CA ASP A 180 -6.54 9.53 12.90
C ASP A 180 -6.26 10.00 11.46
N PHE A 181 -6.01 9.05 10.56
CA PHE A 181 -5.88 9.31 9.13
C PHE A 181 -7.04 10.15 8.59
N TYR A 182 -8.26 9.86 9.00
CA TYR A 182 -9.46 10.52 8.52
C TYR A 182 -9.56 11.98 8.98
N THR A 183 -9.25 12.25 10.22
CA THR A 183 -9.35 13.62 10.79
C THR A 183 -8.14 14.49 10.50
N LYS A 184 -6.95 13.91 10.50
CA LYS A 184 -5.70 14.68 10.35
C LYS A 184 -5.24 14.83 8.91
N PHE A 185 -5.36 13.78 8.07
CA PHE A 185 -4.85 13.82 6.70
C PHE A 185 -5.92 14.00 5.65
N LYS A 186 -6.86 13.08 5.60
CA LYS A 186 -7.85 13.03 4.54
C LYS A 186 -8.62 14.34 4.41
N ASN A 187 -8.99 14.96 5.53
CA ASN A 187 -9.71 16.23 5.53
C ASN A 187 -8.85 17.38 4.98
N GLN A 188 -7.57 17.43 5.34
CA GLN A 188 -6.66 18.47 4.84
C GLN A 188 -6.28 18.26 3.37
N LEU A 189 -6.20 17.02 2.91
CA LEU A 189 -5.87 16.68 1.52
C LEU A 189 -7.06 16.85 0.57
N GLY A 190 -8.29 16.77 1.06
CA GLY A 190 -9.50 16.93 0.29
C GLY A 190 -9.53 16.04 -0.96
N TYR A 191 -9.71 16.64 -2.15
CA TYR A 191 -9.78 15.93 -3.43
C TYR A 191 -8.48 15.24 -3.86
N HIS A 192 -7.34 15.59 -3.26
CA HIS A 192 -6.06 14.92 -3.51
C HIS A 192 -6.02 13.51 -2.92
N CYS A 193 -6.89 13.20 -1.95
CA CYS A 193 -7.00 11.89 -1.32
C CYS A 193 -8.11 11.08 -1.98
N LYS A 194 -7.76 10.22 -2.93
CA LYS A 194 -8.69 9.45 -3.75
C LYS A 194 -8.81 8.01 -3.26
N LEU A 195 -10.01 7.56 -2.96
CA LEU A 195 -10.30 6.15 -2.72
C LEU A 195 -10.18 5.36 -4.03
N ILE A 196 -9.31 4.37 -4.09
CA ILE A 196 -9.11 3.53 -5.28
C ILE A 196 -9.59 2.09 -5.10
N PHE A 197 -9.72 1.64 -3.86
CA PHE A 197 -10.27 0.33 -3.51
C PHE A 197 -11.03 0.41 -2.19
N ASP A 198 -12.18 -0.28 -2.12
CA ASP A 198 -12.97 -0.51 -0.92
C ASP A 198 -13.62 -1.90 -1.00
N GLY A 199 -13.30 -2.76 -0.05
CA GLY A 199 -13.94 -4.06 0.03
C GLY A 199 -13.06 -5.18 0.56
N HIS A 200 -13.61 -6.39 0.48
CA HIS A 200 -12.94 -7.62 0.87
C HIS A 200 -11.76 -7.93 -0.06
N ILE A 201 -10.66 -8.46 0.50
CA ILE A 201 -9.41 -8.72 -0.21
C ILE A 201 -9.59 -9.63 -1.44
N SER A 202 -10.54 -10.57 -1.39
CA SER A 202 -10.82 -11.44 -2.54
C SER A 202 -11.19 -10.67 -3.82
N LYS A 203 -11.70 -9.45 -3.69
CA LYS A 203 -11.97 -8.59 -4.84
C LYS A 203 -10.69 -8.10 -5.54
N LEU A 204 -9.52 -8.25 -4.93
CA LEU A 204 -8.22 -7.95 -5.53
C LEU A 204 -7.63 -9.14 -6.28
N ASP A 205 -8.21 -10.33 -6.12
CA ASP A 205 -7.81 -11.51 -6.88
C ASP A 205 -8.17 -11.31 -8.36
N ASN A 206 -7.18 -11.44 -9.23
CA ASN A 206 -7.35 -11.30 -10.67
C ASN A 206 -7.43 -12.66 -11.38
N SER A 207 -7.57 -13.74 -10.61
CA SER A 207 -7.68 -15.11 -11.14
C SER A 207 -9.09 -15.47 -11.62
N ILE A 208 -10.06 -14.57 -11.45
CA ILE A 208 -11.45 -14.71 -11.86
C ILE A 208 -11.71 -13.88 -13.11
#